data_671a5ef888666d2c6558aeb89e6288e7
#
_entry.id   671a5ef888666d2c6558aeb89e6288e7
#
_cell.length_a   1.000
_cell.length_b   1.000
_cell.length_c   1.000
_cell.angle_alpha   90.00
_cell.angle_beta   90.00
_cell.angle_gamma   90.00
#
_symmetry.space_group_name_H-M   'P 1'
#
loop_
_entity.id
_entity.type
_entity.pdbx_description
1 polymer ?
#
loop_
_entity_poly.entity_id
_entity_poly.type
_entity_poly.pdbx_seq_one_letter_code
_entity_poly.pdbx_strand_id
1 'polypeptide(L)'
;MKNSKGFTLIELVVVITILGILAAIALPRFVNLQNEARIAKLNAVRGAISAAAALVHARVLVRSGVVDPAVCPSTAITADNTTTVCTENGVVAIVNGYPQALAAGAGAGIISAAGLTSVFNPTAAQFAAEGYGQAGGGAVAGSVLTIQVLGNIPATCFFTYTAPVAGAAAVVSTPTTAGC
;
A
#
# COMPACT_ATOMS: atom_id res chain seq x y z
N MET A 1 -61.24 3.69 1.69
CA MET A 1 -60.52 3.89 0.38
C MET A 1 -59.45 4.97 0.62
N LYS A 2 -58.16 4.65 0.46
CA LYS A 2 -57.05 5.66 0.59
C LYS A 2 -57.02 6.44 -0.74
N ASN A 3 -57.24 7.77 -0.67
CA ASN A 3 -57.02 8.68 -1.80
C ASN A 3 -55.53 8.73 -2.12
N SER A 4 -55.08 8.10 -3.16
CA SER A 4 -53.76 8.27 -3.75
C SER A 4 -53.74 9.62 -4.48
N LYS A 5 -53.03 10.61 -3.90
CA LYS A 5 -52.75 11.88 -4.57
C LYS A 5 -51.65 11.62 -5.58
N GLY A 6 -51.94 11.82 -6.87
CA GLY A 6 -50.99 11.72 -7.97
C GLY A 6 -50.04 12.95 -7.98
N PHE A 7 -48.80 12.74 -8.39
CA PHE A 7 -47.84 13.83 -8.63
C PHE A 7 -48.26 14.68 -9.82
N THR A 8 -48.12 15.99 -9.72
CA THR A 8 -48.33 16.87 -10.85
C THR A 8 -47.11 16.86 -11.77
N LEU A 9 -47.31 17.08 -13.07
CA LEU A 9 -46.23 17.12 -14.06
C LEU A 9 -45.23 18.25 -13.74
N ILE A 10 -45.72 19.38 -13.24
CA ILE A 10 -44.89 20.54 -12.88
C ILE A 10 -43.98 20.25 -11.66
N GLU A 11 -44.46 19.48 -10.67
CA GLU A 11 -43.62 19.08 -9.53
C GLU A 11 -42.46 18.19 -9.99
N LEU A 12 -42.71 17.28 -10.93
CA LEU A 12 -41.66 16.43 -11.48
C LEU A 12 -40.64 17.25 -12.27
N VAL A 13 -41.09 18.14 -13.16
CA VAL A 13 -40.20 18.96 -14.01
C VAL A 13 -39.33 19.88 -13.16
N VAL A 14 -39.89 20.53 -12.15
CA VAL A 14 -39.13 21.42 -11.26
C VAL A 14 -38.07 20.63 -10.49
N VAL A 15 -38.36 19.44 -9.99
CA VAL A 15 -37.40 18.62 -9.26
C VAL A 15 -36.23 18.18 -10.17
N ILE A 16 -36.53 17.69 -11.39
CA ILE A 16 -35.44 17.25 -12.29
C ILE A 16 -34.57 18.40 -12.76
N THR A 17 -35.12 19.61 -12.96
CA THR A 17 -34.34 20.80 -13.34
C THR A 17 -33.40 21.23 -12.20
N ILE A 18 -33.90 21.27 -10.95
CA ILE A 18 -33.07 21.59 -9.79
C ILE A 18 -31.96 20.53 -9.61
N LEU A 19 -32.29 19.23 -9.68
CA LEU A 19 -31.30 18.17 -9.58
C LEU A 19 -30.26 18.23 -10.70
N GLY A 20 -30.66 18.59 -11.92
CA GLY A 20 -29.76 18.77 -13.06
C GLY A 20 -28.72 19.87 -12.80
N ILE A 21 -29.16 21.02 -12.28
CA ILE A 21 -28.25 22.13 -11.95
C ILE A 21 -27.28 21.74 -10.83
N LEU A 22 -27.78 21.09 -9.76
CA LEU A 22 -26.95 20.64 -8.66
C LEU A 22 -25.94 19.60 -9.11
N ALA A 23 -26.35 18.64 -9.92
CA ALA A 23 -25.45 17.60 -10.45
C ALA A 23 -24.33 18.20 -11.33
N ALA A 24 -24.63 19.19 -12.15
CA ALA A 24 -23.64 19.84 -13.00
C ALA A 24 -22.48 20.49 -12.21
N ILE A 25 -22.74 20.96 -11.01
CA ILE A 25 -21.73 21.57 -10.11
C ILE A 25 -21.04 20.49 -9.26
N ALA A 26 -21.76 19.48 -8.81
CA ALA A 26 -21.26 18.46 -7.90
C ALA A 26 -20.30 17.46 -8.58
N LEU A 27 -20.59 17.02 -9.81
CA LEU A 27 -19.82 15.99 -10.49
C LEU A 27 -18.33 16.34 -10.67
N PRO A 28 -17.93 17.53 -11.15
CA PRO A 28 -16.51 17.86 -11.30
C PRO A 28 -15.77 17.87 -9.96
N ARG A 29 -16.40 18.34 -8.90
CA ARG A 29 -15.82 18.36 -7.56
C ARG A 29 -15.62 16.96 -7.00
N PHE A 30 -16.56 16.06 -7.25
CA PHE A 30 -16.48 14.68 -6.79
C PHE A 30 -15.32 13.90 -7.43
N VAL A 31 -15.09 14.10 -8.73
CA VAL A 31 -13.95 13.49 -9.44
C VAL A 31 -12.62 13.97 -8.87
N ASN A 32 -12.48 15.27 -8.59
CA ASN A 32 -11.26 15.82 -7.99
C ASN A 32 -10.99 15.26 -6.59
N LEU A 33 -12.02 15.10 -5.76
CA LEU A 33 -11.89 14.47 -4.43
C LEU A 33 -11.41 13.02 -4.51
N GLN A 34 -11.85 12.27 -5.51
CA GLN A 34 -11.36 10.90 -5.72
C GLN A 34 -9.86 10.86 -6.05
N ASN A 35 -9.40 11.78 -6.91
CA ASN A 35 -7.98 11.87 -7.25
C ASN A 35 -7.15 12.25 -6.02
N GLU A 36 -7.59 13.24 -5.25
CA GLU A 36 -6.92 13.65 -4.02
C GLU A 36 -6.86 12.51 -2.98
N ALA A 37 -7.94 11.74 -2.85
CA ALA A 37 -7.98 10.58 -1.96
C ALA A 37 -6.98 9.49 -2.38
N ARG A 38 -6.82 9.23 -3.70
CA ARG A 38 -5.82 8.28 -4.19
C ARG A 38 -4.39 8.77 -3.97
N ILE A 39 -4.13 10.05 -4.20
CA ILE A 39 -2.83 10.68 -3.91
C ILE A 39 -2.51 10.58 -2.43
N ALA A 40 -3.47 10.89 -1.56
CA ALA A 40 -3.30 10.76 -0.12
C ALA A 40 -3.01 9.32 0.30
N LYS A 41 -3.73 8.34 -0.26
CA LYS A 41 -3.49 6.91 -0.05
C LYS A 41 -2.08 6.50 -0.48
N LEU A 42 -1.63 6.93 -1.66
CA LEU A 42 -0.29 6.64 -2.17
C LEU A 42 0.80 7.20 -1.25
N ASN A 43 0.63 8.44 -0.78
CA ASN A 43 1.57 9.08 0.15
C ASN A 43 1.59 8.38 1.52
N ALA A 44 0.44 7.94 2.03
CA ALA A 44 0.35 7.20 3.30
C ALA A 44 1.11 5.87 3.21
N VAL A 45 0.93 5.10 2.13
CA VAL A 45 1.66 3.85 1.91
C VAL A 45 3.15 4.08 1.76
N ARG A 46 3.55 5.11 1.02
CA ARG A 46 4.96 5.50 0.90
C ARG A 46 5.57 5.81 2.27
N GLY A 47 4.84 6.53 3.10
CA GLY A 47 5.25 6.81 4.49
C GLY A 47 5.42 5.55 5.32
N ALA A 48 4.44 4.63 5.26
CA ALA A 48 4.49 3.35 5.97
C ALA A 48 5.68 2.48 5.52
N ILE A 49 5.96 2.41 4.22
CA ILE A 49 7.11 1.68 3.67
C ILE A 49 8.43 2.31 4.12
N SER A 50 8.54 3.62 4.09
CA SER A 50 9.76 4.31 4.55
C SER A 50 10.01 4.07 6.05
N ALA A 51 8.97 4.13 6.86
CA ALA A 51 9.05 3.85 8.30
C ALA A 51 9.42 2.39 8.57
N ALA A 52 8.78 1.44 7.88
CA ALA A 52 9.08 0.01 8.04
C ALA A 52 10.50 -0.32 7.64
N ALA A 53 11.00 0.23 6.54
CA ALA A 53 12.38 0.05 6.10
C ALA A 53 13.38 0.54 7.16
N ALA A 54 13.13 1.71 7.75
CA ALA A 54 13.98 2.29 8.80
C ALA A 54 13.92 1.46 10.11
N LEU A 55 12.74 1.02 10.54
CA LEU A 55 12.56 0.22 11.75
C LEU A 55 13.23 -1.15 11.64
N VAL A 56 13.07 -1.83 10.50
CA VAL A 56 13.73 -3.11 10.25
C VAL A 56 15.26 -2.93 10.24
N HIS A 57 15.76 -1.90 9.56
CA HIS A 57 17.18 -1.61 9.55
C HIS A 57 17.74 -1.30 10.96
N ALA A 58 17.03 -0.49 11.73
CA ALA A 58 17.42 -0.20 13.12
C ALA A 58 17.49 -1.48 13.96
N ARG A 59 16.52 -2.40 13.80
CA ARG A 59 16.56 -3.68 14.51
C ARG A 59 17.77 -4.54 14.12
N VAL A 60 18.09 -4.61 12.83
CA VAL A 60 19.27 -5.34 12.34
C VAL A 60 20.55 -4.77 12.95
N LEU A 61 20.69 -3.45 13.00
CA LEU A 61 21.86 -2.78 13.61
C LEU A 61 21.98 -3.09 15.11
N VAL A 62 20.88 -3.04 15.85
CA VAL A 62 20.87 -3.36 17.28
C VAL A 62 21.27 -4.82 17.54
N ARG A 63 20.84 -5.74 16.70
CA ARG A 63 21.13 -7.17 16.85
C ARG A 63 22.48 -7.58 16.27
N SER A 64 23.04 -6.84 15.35
CA SER A 64 24.38 -7.09 14.75
C SER A 64 24.59 -8.55 14.30
N GLY A 65 23.59 -9.18 13.69
CA GLY A 65 23.66 -10.58 13.22
C GLY A 65 23.51 -11.64 14.31
N VAL A 66 23.19 -11.25 15.55
CA VAL A 66 22.93 -12.22 16.63
C VAL A 66 21.50 -12.77 16.47
N VAL A 67 21.38 -14.10 16.44
CA VAL A 67 20.09 -14.81 16.36
C VAL A 67 19.16 -14.40 17.49
N ASP A 68 17.88 -14.22 17.21
CA ASP A 68 16.89 -13.93 18.26
C ASP A 68 16.77 -15.11 19.23
N PRO A 69 16.75 -14.88 20.57
CA PRO A 69 16.75 -15.96 21.57
C PRO A 69 15.43 -16.72 21.64
N ALA A 70 14.36 -16.18 21.08
CA ALA A 70 13.02 -16.77 21.07
C ALA A 70 12.46 -16.83 19.65
N VAL A 71 11.49 -17.71 19.42
CA VAL A 71 10.74 -17.77 18.16
C VAL A 71 9.98 -16.48 17.92
N CYS A 72 9.95 -16.05 16.68
CA CYS A 72 9.22 -14.85 16.30
C CYS A 72 7.71 -15.05 16.42
N PRO A 73 6.95 -14.00 16.77
CA PRO A 73 5.49 -14.07 16.81
C PRO A 73 4.91 -14.64 15.50
N SER A 74 3.84 -15.42 15.63
CA SER A 74 3.13 -16.06 14.52
C SER A 74 3.96 -17.01 13.63
N THR A 75 5.15 -17.42 14.10
CA THR A 75 6.03 -18.36 13.39
C THR A 75 6.63 -19.36 14.36
N ALA A 76 7.11 -20.49 13.84
CA ALA A 76 7.84 -21.49 14.63
C ALA A 76 9.38 -21.36 14.47
N ILE A 77 9.86 -20.22 13.95
CA ILE A 77 11.28 -20.00 13.64
C ILE A 77 11.83 -18.77 14.36
N THR A 78 13.13 -18.78 14.61
CA THR A 78 13.90 -17.60 15.05
C THR A 78 14.45 -16.85 13.85
N ALA A 79 14.66 -15.53 13.99
CA ALA A 79 15.34 -14.74 12.96
C ALA A 79 16.85 -14.75 13.22
N ASP A 80 17.63 -14.83 12.15
CA ASP A 80 19.10 -14.80 12.18
C ASP A 80 19.69 -13.39 12.21
N ASN A 81 18.85 -12.37 11.96
CA ASN A 81 19.22 -10.95 11.87
C ASN A 81 20.29 -10.64 10.79
N THR A 82 20.50 -11.57 9.86
CA THR A 82 21.37 -11.42 8.67
C THR A 82 20.58 -11.56 7.37
N THR A 83 19.71 -12.56 7.26
CA THR A 83 18.82 -12.80 6.11
C THR A 83 17.36 -12.62 6.47
N THR A 84 17.03 -12.68 7.74
CA THR A 84 15.68 -12.52 8.30
C THR A 84 15.71 -11.68 9.57
N VAL A 85 14.61 -10.97 9.83
CA VAL A 85 14.41 -10.21 11.07
C VAL A 85 13.04 -10.48 11.66
N CYS A 86 12.97 -10.58 12.98
CA CYS A 86 11.73 -10.72 13.74
C CYS A 86 10.99 -9.38 13.82
N THR A 87 9.72 -9.36 13.48
CA THR A 87 8.80 -8.24 13.73
C THR A 87 7.67 -8.71 14.65
N GLU A 88 6.83 -7.80 15.13
CA GLU A 88 5.66 -8.15 15.96
C GLU A 88 4.69 -9.09 15.25
N ASN A 89 4.62 -9.01 13.92
CA ASN A 89 3.68 -9.77 13.11
C ASN A 89 4.28 -11.06 12.52
N GLY A 90 5.61 -11.22 12.56
CA GLY A 90 6.28 -12.39 11.99
C GLY A 90 7.70 -12.11 11.51
N VAL A 91 8.24 -13.03 10.71
CA VAL A 91 9.60 -12.97 10.18
C VAL A 91 9.61 -12.30 8.82
N VAL A 92 10.42 -11.26 8.67
CA VAL A 92 10.61 -10.52 7.41
C VAL A 92 11.96 -10.89 6.81
N ALA A 93 11.99 -11.20 5.53
CA ALA A 93 13.22 -11.43 4.78
C ALA A 93 13.93 -10.10 4.49
N ILE A 94 15.24 -10.08 4.70
CA ILE A 94 16.08 -8.89 4.54
C ILE A 94 17.23 -9.12 3.56
N VAL A 95 17.72 -8.03 3.01
CA VAL A 95 18.93 -7.97 2.18
C VAL A 95 19.70 -6.71 2.55
N ASN A 96 21.00 -6.84 2.82
CA ASN A 96 21.87 -5.74 3.26
C ASN A 96 21.28 -4.92 4.43
N GLY A 97 20.59 -5.61 5.36
CA GLY A 97 20.00 -5.00 6.56
C GLY A 97 18.66 -4.29 6.35
N TYR A 98 18.03 -4.38 5.20
CA TYR A 98 16.71 -3.80 4.89
C TYR A 98 15.74 -4.87 4.38
N PRO A 99 14.43 -4.66 4.48
CA PRO A 99 13.46 -5.60 3.91
C PRO A 99 13.70 -5.84 2.42
N GLN A 100 13.55 -7.09 2.00
CA GLN A 100 13.58 -7.44 0.58
C GLN A 100 12.40 -6.79 -0.16
N ALA A 101 12.60 -6.44 -1.42
CA ALA A 101 11.57 -5.87 -2.30
C ALA A 101 10.61 -6.96 -2.82
N LEU A 102 10.07 -7.81 -1.92
CA LEU A 102 9.18 -8.91 -2.31
C LEU A 102 7.79 -8.40 -2.63
N ALA A 103 7.26 -8.87 -3.76
CA ALA A 103 5.87 -8.69 -4.13
C ALA A 103 4.95 -9.51 -3.21
N ALA A 104 3.69 -9.11 -3.04
CA ALA A 104 2.69 -9.88 -2.31
C ALA A 104 2.51 -11.26 -2.97
N GLY A 105 2.56 -12.31 -2.17
CA GLY A 105 2.58 -13.71 -2.61
C GLY A 105 3.97 -14.30 -2.85
N ALA A 106 5.03 -13.50 -2.83
CA ALA A 106 6.40 -13.98 -3.01
C ALA A 106 7.15 -14.20 -1.68
N GLY A 107 6.53 -13.86 -0.55
CA GLY A 107 7.11 -13.97 0.78
C GLY A 107 7.00 -12.69 1.60
N ALA A 108 7.41 -12.76 2.85
CA ALA A 108 7.34 -11.64 3.78
C ALA A 108 8.54 -10.69 3.59
N GLY A 109 8.37 -9.66 2.82
CA GLY A 109 9.33 -8.58 2.58
C GLY A 109 8.81 -7.22 3.05
N ILE A 110 9.04 -6.18 2.27
CA ILE A 110 8.69 -4.79 2.62
C ILE A 110 7.18 -4.57 2.77
N ILE A 111 6.32 -5.26 1.97
CA ILE A 111 4.86 -5.17 2.07
C ILE A 111 4.40 -5.67 3.44
N SER A 112 4.93 -6.82 3.87
CA SER A 112 4.63 -7.43 5.18
C SER A 112 5.16 -6.58 6.34
N ALA A 113 6.39 -6.06 6.20
CA ALA A 113 6.99 -5.18 7.21
C ALA A 113 6.20 -3.89 7.41
N ALA A 114 5.65 -3.33 6.34
CA ALA A 114 4.87 -2.09 6.38
C ALA A 114 3.43 -2.27 6.86
N GLY A 115 2.94 -3.50 7.03
CA GLY A 115 1.58 -3.78 7.52
C GLY A 115 0.48 -3.19 6.63
N LEU A 116 0.64 -3.26 5.32
CA LEU A 116 -0.30 -2.67 4.36
C LEU A 116 -1.62 -3.44 4.23
N THR A 117 -1.68 -4.62 4.81
CA THR A 117 -2.86 -5.49 4.80
C THR A 117 -3.08 -6.07 6.19
N SER A 118 -4.30 -6.56 6.46
CA SER A 118 -4.62 -7.27 7.71
C SER A 118 -3.89 -8.62 7.85
N VAL A 119 -3.39 -9.17 6.74
CA VAL A 119 -2.63 -10.43 6.70
C VAL A 119 -1.15 -10.12 6.58
N PHE A 120 -0.32 -10.71 7.45
CA PHE A 120 1.12 -10.45 7.51
C PHE A 120 1.85 -10.76 6.20
N ASN A 121 1.56 -11.89 5.55
CA ASN A 121 2.12 -12.25 4.25
C ASN A 121 0.97 -12.38 3.23
N PRO A 122 0.50 -11.24 2.67
CA PRO A 122 -0.66 -11.25 1.81
C PRO A 122 -0.36 -11.90 0.46
N THR A 123 -1.37 -12.54 -0.10
CA THR A 123 -1.37 -12.90 -1.52
C THR A 123 -1.57 -11.65 -2.39
N ALA A 124 -1.25 -11.73 -3.67
CA ALA A 124 -1.50 -10.65 -4.63
C ALA A 124 -2.99 -10.25 -4.68
N ALA A 125 -3.91 -11.22 -4.53
CA ALA A 125 -5.34 -10.96 -4.51
C ALA A 125 -5.78 -10.19 -3.24
N GLN A 126 -5.23 -10.53 -2.07
CA GLN A 126 -5.50 -9.80 -0.82
C GLN A 126 -4.95 -8.37 -0.88
N PHE A 127 -3.76 -8.19 -1.45
CA PHE A 127 -3.18 -6.87 -1.65
C PHE A 127 -4.01 -6.01 -2.62
N ALA A 128 -4.53 -6.63 -3.69
CA ALA A 128 -5.45 -5.98 -4.62
C ALA A 128 -6.81 -5.63 -3.99
N ALA A 129 -7.32 -6.46 -3.07
CA ALA A 129 -8.56 -6.18 -2.35
C ALA A 129 -8.47 -4.93 -1.47
N GLU A 130 -7.27 -4.60 -0.96
CA GLU A 130 -7.00 -3.33 -0.26
C GLU A 130 -6.86 -2.14 -1.23
N GLY A 131 -7.00 -2.37 -2.53
CA GLY A 131 -6.92 -1.35 -3.57
C GLY A 131 -5.49 -0.98 -3.96
N TYR A 132 -4.54 -1.89 -3.79
CA TYR A 132 -3.16 -1.74 -4.20
C TYR A 132 -2.80 -2.65 -5.37
N GLY A 133 -2.00 -2.14 -6.30
CA GLY A 133 -1.35 -2.91 -7.34
C GLY A 133 0.15 -3.02 -7.07
N GLN A 134 0.78 -3.96 -7.75
CA GLN A 134 2.22 -4.17 -7.64
C GLN A 134 2.80 -4.64 -8.97
N ALA A 135 4.08 -4.33 -9.20
CA ALA A 135 4.84 -4.83 -10.34
C ALA A 135 6.32 -4.97 -9.96
N GLY A 136 6.99 -5.94 -10.56
CA GLY A 136 8.40 -6.22 -10.26
C GLY A 136 8.60 -6.85 -8.88
N GLY A 137 9.72 -6.52 -8.27
CA GLY A 137 10.14 -7.06 -6.97
C GLY A 137 11.09 -8.23 -7.09
N GLY A 138 11.72 -8.57 -5.97
CA GLY A 138 12.67 -9.69 -5.87
C GLY A 138 13.40 -9.74 -4.54
N ALA A 139 14.07 -10.88 -4.31
CA ALA A 139 14.80 -11.15 -3.07
C ALA A 139 16.23 -10.60 -3.06
N VAL A 140 16.76 -10.21 -4.22
CA VAL A 140 18.16 -9.82 -4.36
C VAL A 140 18.37 -8.32 -4.18
N ALA A 141 19.60 -7.95 -3.88
CA ALA A 141 20.02 -6.55 -3.83
C ALA A 141 19.73 -5.82 -5.15
N GLY A 142 19.27 -4.56 -5.07
CA GLY A 142 18.90 -3.78 -6.25
C GLY A 142 17.52 -4.11 -6.84
N SER A 143 16.80 -5.10 -6.30
CA SER A 143 15.41 -5.38 -6.76
C SER A 143 14.50 -4.20 -6.53
N VAL A 144 13.66 -3.90 -7.53
CA VAL A 144 12.71 -2.78 -7.51
C VAL A 144 11.29 -3.32 -7.47
N LEU A 145 10.55 -2.95 -6.44
CA LEU A 145 9.12 -3.20 -6.29
C LEU A 145 8.36 -1.91 -6.56
N THR A 146 7.50 -1.93 -7.56
CA THR A 146 6.56 -0.85 -7.84
C THR A 146 5.26 -1.10 -7.08
N ILE A 147 4.80 -0.11 -6.33
CA ILE A 147 3.52 -0.13 -5.60
C ILE A 147 2.61 0.92 -6.21
N GLN A 148 1.41 0.49 -6.56
CA GLN A 148 0.41 1.29 -7.26
C GLN A 148 -0.86 1.41 -6.41
N VAL A 149 -1.60 2.50 -6.57
CA VAL A 149 -2.98 2.59 -6.10
C VAL A 149 -3.91 2.29 -7.26
N LEU A 150 -4.76 1.27 -7.09
CA LEU A 150 -5.74 0.86 -8.10
C LEU A 150 -6.84 1.91 -8.24
N GLY A 151 -7.39 2.04 -9.42
CA GLY A 151 -8.50 2.94 -9.70
C GLY A 151 -8.49 3.51 -11.10
N ASN A 152 -7.89 4.68 -11.34
CA ASN A 152 -7.96 5.34 -12.64
C ASN A 152 -6.94 4.75 -13.64
N ILE A 153 -5.71 5.24 -13.64
CA ILE A 153 -4.63 4.71 -14.49
C ILE A 153 -3.48 4.27 -13.56
N PRO A 154 -3.52 3.02 -13.04
CA PRO A 154 -2.55 2.57 -12.03
C PRO A 154 -1.09 2.72 -12.47
N ALA A 155 -0.81 2.57 -13.77
CA ALA A 155 0.53 2.70 -14.34
C ALA A 155 1.16 4.10 -14.14
N THR A 156 0.37 5.11 -13.78
CA THR A 156 0.83 6.48 -13.53
C THR A 156 0.43 7.00 -12.14
N CYS A 157 0.04 6.09 -11.23
CA CYS A 157 -0.25 6.36 -9.83
C CYS A 157 0.55 5.37 -8.96
N PHE A 158 1.86 5.60 -8.81
CA PHE A 158 2.78 4.67 -8.16
C PHE A 158 3.98 5.34 -7.51
N PHE A 159 4.69 4.58 -6.71
CA PHE A 159 6.09 4.82 -6.31
C PHE A 159 6.85 3.49 -6.31
N THR A 160 8.17 3.56 -6.19
CA THR A 160 9.03 2.37 -6.15
C THR A 160 9.77 2.26 -4.82
N TYR A 161 9.94 1.03 -4.36
CA TYR A 161 10.87 0.64 -3.31
C TYR A 161 12.00 -0.17 -3.94
N THR A 162 13.24 0.29 -3.73
CA THR A 162 14.43 -0.41 -4.20
C THR A 162 15.19 -0.99 -3.01
N ALA A 163 15.34 -2.31 -2.99
CA ALA A 163 16.17 -3.00 -2.02
C ALA A 163 17.64 -2.58 -2.20
N PRO A 164 18.39 -2.31 -1.11
CA PRO A 164 19.71 -1.74 -1.23
C PRO A 164 20.73 -2.72 -1.78
N VAL A 165 21.70 -2.20 -2.51
CA VAL A 165 22.99 -2.87 -2.75
C VAL A 165 23.89 -2.77 -1.53
N ALA A 166 24.94 -3.57 -1.46
CA ALA A 166 25.87 -3.55 -0.33
C ALA A 166 26.44 -2.14 -0.09
N GLY A 167 26.38 -1.68 1.16
CA GLY A 167 26.87 -0.36 1.57
C GLY A 167 25.93 0.81 1.27
N ALA A 168 24.76 0.57 0.71
CA ALA A 168 23.76 1.60 0.43
C ALA A 168 22.52 1.46 1.32
N ALA A 169 21.70 2.52 1.39
CA ALA A 169 20.38 2.47 2.00
C ALA A 169 19.31 2.07 0.99
N ALA A 170 18.18 1.53 1.48
CA ALA A 170 17.00 1.32 0.65
C ALA A 170 16.45 2.67 0.15
N VAL A 171 15.95 2.68 -1.07
CA VAL A 171 15.43 3.89 -1.72
C VAL A 171 13.92 3.77 -1.93
N VAL A 172 13.20 4.78 -1.45
CA VAL A 172 11.76 4.96 -1.75
C VAL A 172 11.61 6.17 -2.62
N SER A 173 11.15 5.99 -3.86
CA SER A 173 11.05 7.09 -4.83
C SER A 173 9.99 8.14 -4.43
N THR A 174 10.04 9.30 -5.06
CA THR A 174 8.91 10.22 -5.07
C THR A 174 7.73 9.59 -5.81
N PRO A 175 6.48 9.86 -5.38
CA PRO A 175 5.33 9.29 -6.05
C PRO A 175 5.05 9.95 -7.40
N THR A 176 4.67 9.16 -8.37
CA THR A 176 4.07 9.62 -9.63
C THR A 176 2.56 9.65 -9.45
N THR A 177 1.93 10.81 -9.64
CA THR A 177 0.53 11.03 -9.30
C THR A 177 -0.36 11.39 -10.49
N ALA A 178 0.21 11.45 -11.69
CA ALA A 178 -0.50 11.91 -12.90
C ALA A 178 -1.74 11.06 -13.26
N GLY A 179 -1.78 9.80 -12.85
CA GLY A 179 -2.89 8.87 -13.09
C GLY A 179 -3.71 8.53 -11.85
N CYS A 180 -3.47 9.19 -10.72
CA CYS A 180 -4.28 8.99 -9.54
C CYS A 180 -5.67 9.58 -9.73
#